data_340c36a714e95b7e86303d780aa09a57
#
_entry.id   340c36a714e95b7e86303d780aa09a57
#
_cell.length_a   1.000
_cell.length_b   1.000
_cell.length_c   1.000
_cell.angle_alpha   90.00
_cell.angle_beta   90.00
_cell.angle_gamma   90.00
#
_symmetry.space_group_name_H-M   'P 1'
#
loop_
_entity.id
_entity.type
_entity.pdbx_description
1 polymer ?
#
loop_
_entity_poly.entity_id
_entity_poly.type
_entity_poly.pdbx_seq_one_letter_code
_entity_poly.pdbx_strand_id
1 'polypeptide(L)'
;PDETPAPAPSPDETPAPAPSPDETPATDPSPDETPEAPTERNAENILAKISADSGGSVVGNSYMFYDFNGNGVQEAFALVDVGGRKEIWYNGEDSTSNAVEIFPITDVASCSVNAIANGTTQFVLSVTTSTGESYSCIYGADGANGYMVADLLPGVFVSDGVSLQLDNGMNGVAYLLASDGGYSEYAAQEL
;
A
#
# COMPACT_ATOMS: atom_id res chain seq x y z
N PRO A 1 28.81 74.74 3.55
CA PRO A 1 28.52 73.32 3.61
C PRO A 1 29.77 72.58 3.23
N ASP A 2 30.26 71.85 4.17
CA ASP A 2 31.56 71.22 4.24
C ASP A 2 31.40 69.78 3.87
N GLU A 3 31.95 69.35 2.71
CA GLU A 3 31.90 67.95 2.30
C GLU A 3 33.20 67.29 2.79
N THR A 4 33.03 66.39 3.74
CA THR A 4 34.11 65.53 4.25
C THR A 4 34.44 64.44 3.20
N PRO A 5 35.71 64.32 2.76
CA PRO A 5 36.11 63.28 1.80
C PRO A 5 36.10 61.89 2.44
N ALA A 6 35.65 60.89 1.67
CA ALA A 6 35.64 59.50 2.04
C ALA A 6 37.04 58.94 2.32
N PRO A 7 37.21 58.01 3.28
CA PRO A 7 38.52 57.41 3.58
C PRO A 7 38.98 56.47 2.45
N ALA A 8 40.27 56.47 2.23
CA ALA A 8 40.97 55.66 1.25
C ALA A 8 40.92 54.17 1.61
N PRO A 9 40.90 53.26 0.61
CA PRO A 9 40.90 51.81 0.86
C PRO A 9 42.23 51.34 1.45
N SER A 10 42.14 50.44 2.42
CA SER A 10 43.28 49.84 3.12
C SER A 10 43.98 48.83 2.18
N PRO A 11 45.31 48.88 2.06
CA PRO A 11 46.08 47.88 1.33
C PRO A 11 46.52 46.79 2.30
N ASP A 12 45.85 45.69 2.39
CA ASP A 12 46.43 44.43 2.90
C ASP A 12 45.48 43.23 2.64
N GLU A 13 45.42 42.78 1.38
CA GLU A 13 44.97 41.43 1.12
C GLU A 13 46.19 40.55 0.88
N THR A 14 46.55 39.80 1.92
CA THR A 14 47.54 38.73 1.85
C THR A 14 47.06 37.66 0.88
N PRO A 15 47.80 37.27 -0.15
CA PRO A 15 47.36 36.21 -1.06
C PRO A 15 47.28 34.89 -0.32
N ALA A 16 46.19 34.17 -0.60
CA ALA A 16 45.90 32.82 -0.07
C ALA A 16 47.08 31.87 -0.39
N PRO A 17 47.45 30.97 0.53
CA PRO A 17 48.49 29.97 0.29
C PRO A 17 48.09 29.04 -0.86
N ALA A 18 49.06 28.68 -1.69
CA ALA A 18 48.91 27.73 -2.78
C ALA A 18 48.45 26.36 -2.26
N PRO A 19 47.61 25.64 -2.99
CA PRO A 19 47.15 24.29 -2.58
C PRO A 19 48.34 23.33 -2.53
N SER A 20 48.39 22.53 -1.48
CA SER A 20 49.39 21.50 -1.26
C SER A 20 49.29 20.37 -2.31
N PRO A 21 50.39 19.88 -2.89
CA PRO A 21 50.37 18.86 -3.94
C PRO A 21 50.34 17.44 -3.38
N ASP A 22 49.50 17.16 -2.37
CA ASP A 22 49.41 15.83 -1.78
C ASP A 22 47.94 15.38 -1.52
N GLU A 23 47.10 15.57 -2.54
CA GLU A 23 45.85 14.85 -2.57
C GLU A 23 46.03 13.53 -3.36
N THR A 24 46.16 12.46 -2.59
CA THR A 24 46.08 11.09 -3.09
C THR A 24 44.83 10.97 -3.97
N PRO A 25 44.92 10.46 -5.21
CA PRO A 25 43.76 10.32 -6.07
C PRO A 25 42.76 9.41 -5.36
N ALA A 26 41.49 9.90 -5.26
CA ALA A 26 40.39 9.15 -4.78
C ALA A 26 40.33 7.81 -5.54
N THR A 27 40.27 6.73 -4.80
CA THR A 27 40.10 5.37 -5.31
C THR A 27 38.93 5.38 -6.29
N ASP A 28 39.24 5.00 -7.53
CA ASP A 28 38.27 4.78 -8.60
C ASP A 28 37.10 3.92 -8.04
N PRO A 29 35.83 4.33 -8.15
CA PRO A 29 34.72 3.49 -7.72
C PRO A 29 34.79 2.18 -8.50
N SER A 30 34.72 1.08 -7.77
CA SER A 30 34.72 -0.28 -8.30
C SER A 30 33.70 -0.40 -9.45
N PRO A 31 34.10 -0.92 -10.63
CA PRO A 31 33.22 -0.94 -11.80
C PRO A 31 32.19 -2.08 -11.78
N ASP A 32 31.71 -2.51 -10.60
CA ASP A 32 30.84 -3.68 -10.48
C ASP A 32 29.50 -3.42 -9.76
N GLU A 33 29.04 -2.16 -9.77
CA GLU A 33 27.62 -1.90 -9.55
C GLU A 33 26.99 -1.52 -10.88
N THR A 34 26.68 -2.57 -11.69
CA THR A 34 25.69 -2.43 -12.76
C THR A 34 24.41 -1.90 -12.10
N PRO A 35 23.88 -0.72 -12.49
CA PRO A 35 22.61 -0.26 -11.96
C PRO A 35 21.58 -1.36 -12.20
N GLU A 36 21.03 -1.93 -11.12
CA GLU A 36 19.95 -2.89 -11.23
C GLU A 36 18.86 -2.22 -12.06
N ALA A 37 18.53 -2.79 -13.21
CA ALA A 37 17.48 -2.26 -14.08
C ALA A 37 16.22 -2.11 -13.22
N PRO A 38 15.49 -0.98 -13.32
CA PRO A 38 14.29 -0.78 -12.52
C PRO A 38 13.39 -2.01 -12.70
N THR A 39 13.14 -2.72 -11.60
CA THR A 39 12.31 -3.92 -11.60
C THR A 39 10.93 -3.53 -12.10
N GLU A 40 10.51 -4.11 -13.22
CA GLU A 40 9.22 -3.79 -13.81
C GLU A 40 8.11 -4.03 -12.79
N ARG A 41 7.24 -3.03 -12.62
CA ARG A 41 6.12 -3.10 -11.68
C ARG A 41 5.00 -3.94 -12.27
N ASN A 42 4.98 -5.22 -11.92
CA ASN A 42 3.96 -6.19 -12.31
C ASN A 42 3.56 -7.04 -11.10
N ALA A 43 2.48 -7.82 -11.25
CA ALA A 43 1.92 -8.60 -10.15
C ALA A 43 2.94 -9.54 -9.50
N GLU A 44 3.77 -10.21 -10.28
CA GLU A 44 4.77 -11.16 -9.78
C GLU A 44 5.81 -10.47 -8.91
N ASN A 45 6.38 -9.36 -9.40
CA ASN A 45 7.40 -8.61 -8.67
C ASN A 45 6.84 -7.96 -7.39
N ILE A 46 5.60 -7.46 -7.44
CA ILE A 46 4.92 -6.87 -6.28
C ILE A 46 4.64 -7.93 -5.21
N LEU A 47 4.13 -9.11 -5.60
CA LEU A 47 3.88 -10.20 -4.65
C LEU A 47 5.17 -10.75 -4.05
N ALA A 48 6.24 -10.85 -4.86
CA ALA A 48 7.57 -11.20 -4.37
C ALA A 48 8.08 -10.18 -3.34
N LYS A 49 7.87 -8.89 -3.61
CA LYS A 49 8.22 -7.80 -2.68
C LYS A 49 7.42 -7.87 -1.38
N ILE A 50 6.09 -8.06 -1.45
CA ILE A 50 5.25 -8.25 -0.27
C ILE A 50 5.76 -9.44 0.56
N SER A 51 6.06 -10.58 -0.09
CA SER A 51 6.57 -11.76 0.59
C SER A 51 7.93 -11.53 1.25
N ALA A 52 8.83 -10.81 0.58
CA ALA A 52 10.14 -10.47 1.13
C ALA A 52 10.04 -9.51 2.32
N ASP A 53 9.22 -8.46 2.21
CA ASP A 53 9.09 -7.44 3.26
C ASP A 53 8.33 -7.97 4.49
N SER A 54 7.32 -8.84 4.28
CA SER A 54 6.57 -9.47 5.36
C SER A 54 7.33 -10.62 6.05
N GLY A 55 8.29 -11.23 5.36
CA GLY A 55 8.88 -12.51 5.76
C GLY A 55 7.90 -13.68 5.73
N GLY A 56 6.79 -13.54 4.99
CA GLY A 56 5.71 -14.50 4.91
C GLY A 56 5.42 -14.98 3.48
N SER A 57 4.28 -15.63 3.31
CA SER A 57 3.79 -16.08 2.01
C SER A 57 2.34 -15.68 1.79
N VAL A 58 2.02 -15.28 0.56
CA VAL A 58 0.64 -14.95 0.19
C VAL A 58 -0.26 -16.19 0.29
N VAL A 59 -1.43 -16.03 0.88
CA VAL A 59 -2.39 -17.12 1.12
C VAL A 59 -3.19 -17.39 -0.15
N GLY A 60 -2.86 -18.44 -0.88
CA GLY A 60 -3.60 -18.84 -2.10
C GLY A 60 -3.73 -17.69 -3.10
N ASN A 61 -4.96 -17.41 -3.52
CA ASN A 61 -5.29 -16.32 -4.46
C ASN A 61 -5.87 -15.09 -3.74
N SER A 62 -5.48 -14.84 -2.48
CA SER A 62 -6.00 -13.74 -1.65
C SER A 62 -5.30 -12.42 -1.93
N TYR A 63 -5.07 -12.10 -3.17
CA TYR A 63 -4.44 -10.84 -3.58
C TYR A 63 -5.17 -10.19 -4.75
N MET A 64 -5.02 -8.90 -4.85
CA MET A 64 -5.50 -8.13 -5.99
C MET A 64 -4.46 -7.08 -6.37
N PHE A 65 -4.19 -7.01 -7.67
CA PHE A 65 -3.32 -6.04 -8.29
C PHE A 65 -4.18 -5.09 -9.12
N TYR A 66 -4.27 -3.84 -8.70
CA TYR A 66 -5.16 -2.85 -9.29
C TYR A 66 -4.68 -1.42 -9.01
N ASP A 67 -5.17 -0.46 -9.80
CA ASP A 67 -5.02 0.97 -9.51
C ASP A 67 -6.14 1.40 -8.54
N PHE A 68 -5.86 1.30 -7.23
CA PHE A 68 -6.88 1.53 -6.20
C PHE A 68 -7.20 3.00 -5.99
N ASN A 69 -6.26 3.91 -6.25
CA ASN A 69 -6.44 5.35 -6.05
C ASN A 69 -6.73 6.12 -7.34
N GLY A 70 -6.69 5.47 -8.52
CA GLY A 70 -7.02 6.07 -9.82
C GLY A 70 -5.92 6.95 -10.40
N ASN A 71 -4.65 6.77 -9.98
CA ASN A 71 -3.51 7.57 -10.44
C ASN A 71 -2.77 6.97 -11.66
N GLY A 72 -3.18 5.81 -12.13
CA GLY A 72 -2.58 5.09 -13.26
C GLY A 72 -1.43 4.16 -12.89
N VAL A 73 -1.06 4.08 -11.60
CA VAL A 73 -0.07 3.15 -11.06
C VAL A 73 -0.82 2.00 -10.41
N GLN A 74 -0.39 0.78 -10.67
CA GLN A 74 -1.01 -0.38 -10.04
C GLN A 74 -0.36 -0.69 -8.71
N GLU A 75 -1.18 -0.96 -7.71
CA GLU A 75 -0.81 -1.34 -6.35
C GLU A 75 -1.32 -2.75 -6.06
N ALA A 76 -1.03 -3.28 -4.88
CA ALA A 76 -1.54 -4.58 -4.49
C ALA A 76 -1.96 -4.64 -3.02
N PHE A 77 -3.06 -5.34 -2.77
CA PHE A 77 -3.38 -5.91 -1.47
C PHE A 77 -3.17 -7.43 -1.50
N ALA A 78 -2.76 -7.99 -0.37
CA ALA A 78 -2.65 -9.44 -0.19
C ALA A 78 -2.88 -9.85 1.27
N LEU A 79 -3.50 -11.00 1.47
CA LEU A 79 -3.48 -11.71 2.75
C LEU A 79 -2.22 -12.57 2.80
N VAL A 80 -1.40 -12.39 3.83
CA VAL A 80 -0.10 -13.02 3.99
C VAL A 80 -0.07 -13.89 5.26
N ASP A 81 0.49 -15.07 5.17
CA ASP A 81 0.80 -15.91 6.32
C ASP A 81 2.22 -15.62 6.80
N VAL A 82 2.34 -15.04 7.99
CA VAL A 82 3.60 -14.73 8.65
C VAL A 82 3.77 -15.63 9.87
N GLY A 83 4.27 -16.84 9.63
CA GLY A 83 4.52 -17.81 10.71
C GLY A 83 3.25 -18.31 11.41
N GLY A 84 2.15 -18.48 10.67
CA GLY A 84 0.84 -18.91 11.19
C GLY A 84 -0.09 -17.76 11.57
N ARG A 85 0.41 -16.51 11.65
CA ARG A 85 -0.40 -15.31 11.80
C ARG A 85 -0.78 -14.80 10.41
N LYS A 86 -2.02 -14.40 10.22
CA LYS A 86 -2.48 -13.78 8.99
C LYS A 86 -2.37 -12.26 9.11
N GLU A 87 -1.94 -11.62 8.05
CA GLU A 87 -1.78 -10.17 7.97
C GLU A 87 -2.28 -9.67 6.61
N ILE A 88 -2.94 -8.51 6.59
CA ILE A 88 -3.22 -7.79 5.36
C ILE A 88 -2.03 -6.90 5.06
N TRP A 89 -1.48 -7.06 3.86
CA TRP A 89 -0.37 -6.28 3.35
C TRP A 89 -0.78 -5.47 2.14
N TYR A 90 -0.19 -4.30 2.02
CA TYR A 90 -0.37 -3.39 0.90
C TYR A 90 0.99 -3.02 0.32
N ASN A 91 1.10 -3.01 -1.01
CA ASN A 91 2.25 -2.46 -1.74
C ASN A 91 1.81 -1.23 -2.50
N GLY A 92 2.31 -0.07 -2.09
CA GLY A 92 1.94 1.23 -2.62
C GLY A 92 2.61 1.58 -3.95
N GLU A 93 2.28 2.75 -4.47
CA GLU A 93 2.77 3.26 -5.76
C GLU A 93 4.29 3.45 -5.82
N ASP A 94 4.94 3.74 -4.69
CA ASP A 94 6.39 3.88 -4.54
C ASP A 94 7.11 2.54 -4.39
N SER A 95 6.39 1.43 -4.55
CA SER A 95 6.87 0.04 -4.36
C SER A 95 7.25 -0.30 -2.92
N THR A 96 6.85 0.50 -1.94
CA THR A 96 6.97 0.10 -0.54
C THR A 96 5.84 -0.86 -0.16
N SER A 97 6.16 -1.85 0.67
CA SER A 97 5.19 -2.79 1.22
C SER A 97 5.08 -2.58 2.73
N ASN A 98 3.87 -2.54 3.23
CA ASN A 98 3.61 -2.39 4.65
C ASN A 98 2.42 -3.25 5.10
N ALA A 99 2.44 -3.65 6.37
CA ALA A 99 1.31 -4.31 7.00
C ALA A 99 0.21 -3.29 7.26
N VAL A 100 -1.01 -3.58 6.81
CA VAL A 100 -2.20 -2.78 7.09
C VAL A 100 -2.75 -3.14 8.46
N GLU A 101 -2.93 -4.45 8.70
CA GLU A 101 -3.40 -4.96 9.99
C GLU A 101 -3.05 -6.44 10.20
N ILE A 102 -3.17 -6.89 11.45
CA ILE A 102 -3.18 -8.31 11.80
C ILE A 102 -4.59 -8.84 11.59
N PHE A 103 -4.73 -9.76 10.63
CA PHE A 103 -6.02 -10.36 10.31
C PHE A 103 -6.44 -11.36 11.40
N PRO A 104 -7.65 -11.22 11.97
CA PRO A 104 -8.01 -11.98 13.18
C PRO A 104 -8.27 -13.46 12.93
N ILE A 105 -8.57 -13.87 11.66
CA ILE A 105 -8.84 -15.26 11.32
C ILE A 105 -7.55 -15.94 10.87
N THR A 106 -7.10 -16.92 11.61
CA THR A 106 -5.89 -17.70 11.32
C THR A 106 -6.17 -18.97 10.52
N ASP A 107 -7.37 -19.57 10.71
CA ASP A 107 -7.80 -20.77 10.03
C ASP A 107 -8.54 -20.42 8.72
N VAL A 108 -7.77 -20.14 7.68
CA VAL A 108 -8.30 -19.81 6.34
C VAL A 108 -8.19 -21.03 5.45
N ALA A 109 -9.33 -21.66 5.12
CA ALA A 109 -9.40 -22.80 4.20
C ALA A 109 -9.48 -22.33 2.74
N SER A 110 -10.21 -21.25 2.47
CA SER A 110 -10.30 -20.64 1.14
C SER A 110 -10.54 -19.14 1.24
N CYS A 111 -10.23 -18.45 0.15
CA CYS A 111 -10.48 -17.00 0.05
C CYS A 111 -10.89 -16.64 -1.37
N SER A 112 -11.63 -15.55 -1.49
CA SER A 112 -11.95 -14.88 -2.74
C SER A 112 -11.74 -13.38 -2.59
N VAL A 113 -11.41 -12.73 -3.69
CA VAL A 113 -11.17 -11.29 -3.74
C VAL A 113 -12.01 -10.66 -4.85
N ASN A 114 -12.49 -9.46 -4.60
CA ASN A 114 -13.22 -8.65 -5.57
C ASN A 114 -12.77 -7.20 -5.46
N ALA A 115 -12.99 -6.43 -6.55
CA ALA A 115 -12.87 -4.99 -6.55
C ALA A 115 -14.25 -4.35 -6.55
N ILE A 116 -14.42 -3.31 -5.75
CA ILE A 116 -15.62 -2.47 -5.77
C ILE A 116 -15.20 -1.06 -6.13
N ALA A 117 -15.77 -0.53 -7.21
CA ALA A 117 -15.55 0.85 -7.61
C ALA A 117 -16.60 1.74 -6.92
N ASN A 118 -16.14 2.57 -6.01
CA ASN A 118 -16.98 3.49 -5.26
C ASN A 118 -16.27 4.83 -5.05
N GLY A 119 -16.20 5.61 -6.13
CA GLY A 119 -15.35 6.80 -6.19
C GLY A 119 -13.87 6.45 -6.32
N THR A 120 -13.36 5.58 -5.45
CA THR A 120 -12.08 4.88 -5.55
C THR A 120 -12.34 3.38 -5.61
N THR A 121 -11.41 2.63 -6.17
CA THR A 121 -11.49 1.17 -6.15
C THR A 121 -11.09 0.65 -4.78
N GLN A 122 -11.86 -0.30 -4.25
CA GLN A 122 -11.62 -0.91 -2.95
C GLN A 122 -11.39 -2.41 -3.10
N PHE A 123 -10.52 -2.95 -2.28
CA PHE A 123 -10.23 -4.37 -2.19
C PHE A 123 -11.19 -5.04 -1.22
N VAL A 124 -11.94 -6.03 -1.70
CA VAL A 124 -12.84 -6.84 -0.89
C VAL A 124 -12.24 -8.22 -0.72
N LEU A 125 -12.01 -8.63 0.51
CA LEU A 125 -11.55 -9.95 0.86
C LEU A 125 -12.68 -10.73 1.56
N SER A 126 -12.99 -11.91 1.03
CA SER A 126 -13.83 -12.88 1.72
C SER A 126 -13.03 -14.14 2.01
N VAL A 127 -13.09 -14.62 3.24
CA VAL A 127 -12.43 -15.85 3.70
C VAL A 127 -13.44 -16.85 4.21
N THR A 128 -13.15 -18.14 4.01
CA THR A 128 -13.91 -19.24 4.60
C THR A 128 -12.98 -20.10 5.44
N THR A 129 -13.38 -20.38 6.67
CA THR A 129 -12.64 -21.22 7.62
C THR A 129 -12.80 -22.71 7.29
N SER A 130 -11.99 -23.56 7.92
CA SER A 130 -12.15 -25.02 7.80
C SER A 130 -13.47 -25.55 8.38
N THR A 131 -14.12 -24.76 9.26
CA THR A 131 -15.45 -25.06 9.81
C THR A 131 -16.59 -24.64 8.89
N GLY A 132 -16.27 -23.93 7.77
CA GLY A 132 -17.26 -23.47 6.79
C GLY A 132 -17.89 -22.11 7.11
N GLU A 133 -17.40 -21.43 8.14
CA GLU A 133 -17.82 -20.06 8.44
C GLU A 133 -17.14 -19.09 7.47
N SER A 134 -17.89 -18.12 6.96
CA SER A 134 -17.38 -17.12 6.03
C SER A 134 -17.39 -15.73 6.64
N TYR A 135 -16.38 -14.93 6.29
CA TYR A 135 -16.21 -13.56 6.76
C TYR A 135 -15.68 -12.70 5.63
N SER A 136 -16.04 -11.43 5.65
CA SER A 136 -15.59 -10.46 4.65
C SER A 136 -15.20 -9.14 5.27
N CYS A 137 -14.25 -8.46 4.63
CA CYS A 137 -13.78 -7.13 4.99
C CYS A 137 -13.40 -6.32 3.74
N ILE A 138 -13.24 -5.03 3.89
CA ILE A 138 -12.96 -4.10 2.78
C ILE A 138 -11.80 -3.18 3.14
N TYR A 139 -10.88 -3.01 2.19
CA TYR A 139 -9.74 -2.13 2.29
C TYR A 139 -9.71 -1.12 1.15
N GLY A 140 -9.25 0.07 1.45
CA GLY A 140 -8.96 1.13 0.50
C GLY A 140 -7.50 1.52 0.53
N ALA A 141 -7.07 2.35 -0.42
CA ALA A 141 -5.72 2.89 -0.48
C ALA A 141 -5.74 4.39 -0.81
N ASP A 142 -4.74 5.10 -0.30
CA ASP A 142 -4.48 6.51 -0.61
C ASP A 142 -3.19 6.71 -1.44
N GLY A 143 -2.69 5.64 -2.04
CA GLY A 143 -1.47 5.58 -2.84
C GLY A 143 -0.24 5.17 -2.05
N ALA A 144 0.00 5.75 -0.90
CA ALA A 144 1.12 5.41 -0.01
C ALA A 144 0.75 4.27 0.96
N ASN A 145 -0.48 4.28 1.47
CA ASN A 145 -0.93 3.37 2.52
C ASN A 145 -2.24 2.69 2.17
N GLY A 146 -2.37 1.43 2.58
CA GLY A 146 -3.65 0.75 2.69
C GLY A 146 -4.32 1.05 4.03
N TYR A 147 -5.63 1.07 4.05
CA TYR A 147 -6.42 1.26 5.27
C TYR A 147 -7.70 0.42 5.25
N MET A 148 -8.22 0.07 6.42
CA MET A 148 -9.47 -0.65 6.55
C MET A 148 -10.66 0.32 6.32
N VAL A 149 -11.59 -0.09 5.47
CA VAL A 149 -12.84 0.63 5.18
C VAL A 149 -14.01 -0.01 5.91
N ALA A 150 -14.11 -1.34 5.87
CA ALA A 150 -15.09 -2.10 6.62
C ALA A 150 -14.42 -3.24 7.35
N ASP A 151 -14.71 -3.35 8.65
CA ASP A 151 -14.22 -4.40 9.53
C ASP A 151 -14.80 -5.76 9.13
N LEU A 152 -14.26 -6.81 9.73
CA LEU A 152 -14.64 -8.19 9.46
C LEU A 152 -16.10 -8.45 9.83
N LEU A 153 -16.90 -8.83 8.85
CA LEU A 153 -18.31 -9.13 8.97
C LEU A 153 -18.59 -10.58 8.61
N PRO A 154 -19.49 -11.27 9.32
CA PRO A 154 -19.85 -12.66 8.99
C PRO A 154 -20.65 -12.72 7.69
N GLY A 155 -20.18 -13.49 6.71
CA GLY A 155 -20.78 -13.68 5.40
C GLY A 155 -19.81 -13.38 4.26
N VAL A 156 -20.30 -13.47 3.03
CA VAL A 156 -19.55 -13.19 1.81
C VAL A 156 -20.11 -11.95 1.14
N PHE A 157 -19.26 -10.98 0.83
CA PHE A 157 -19.68 -9.80 0.07
C PHE A 157 -19.95 -10.16 -1.39
N VAL A 158 -21.15 -9.80 -1.84
CA VAL A 158 -21.60 -9.92 -3.21
C VAL A 158 -21.99 -8.54 -3.72
N SER A 159 -21.56 -8.17 -4.91
CA SER A 159 -21.95 -6.91 -5.54
C SER A 159 -22.84 -7.17 -6.74
N ASP A 160 -23.92 -6.39 -6.88
CA ASP A 160 -24.75 -6.32 -8.09
C ASP A 160 -24.30 -5.20 -9.06
N GLY A 161 -23.17 -4.55 -8.75
CA GLY A 161 -22.62 -3.40 -9.48
C GLY A 161 -23.18 -2.05 -9.02
N VAL A 162 -24.19 -2.02 -8.17
CA VAL A 162 -24.84 -0.80 -7.62
C VAL A 162 -24.76 -0.78 -6.10
N SER A 163 -24.97 -1.93 -5.48
CA SER A 163 -24.90 -2.11 -4.03
C SER A 163 -23.94 -3.23 -3.67
N LEU A 164 -23.47 -3.19 -2.44
CA LEU A 164 -22.72 -4.25 -1.82
C LEU A 164 -23.66 -4.98 -0.86
N GLN A 165 -23.81 -6.28 -1.03
CA GLN A 165 -24.60 -7.13 -0.16
C GLN A 165 -23.70 -8.12 0.57
N LEU A 166 -23.95 -8.32 1.85
CA LEU A 166 -23.34 -9.38 2.64
C LEU A 166 -24.28 -10.56 2.66
N ASP A 167 -23.92 -11.65 1.97
CA ASP A 167 -24.63 -12.91 2.02
C ASP A 167 -24.11 -13.73 3.20
N ASN A 168 -24.92 -13.84 4.24
CA ASN A 168 -24.63 -14.63 5.43
C ASN A 168 -25.41 -15.95 5.48
N GLY A 169 -26.00 -16.34 4.36
CA GLY A 169 -26.78 -17.59 4.23
C GLY A 169 -28.17 -17.55 4.86
N MET A 170 -28.58 -16.39 5.43
CA MET A 170 -29.93 -16.19 5.97
C MET A 170 -30.65 -15.10 5.17
N ASN A 171 -30.72 -13.91 5.61
CA ASN A 171 -31.27 -12.80 4.83
C ASN A 171 -30.09 -11.86 4.55
N GLY A 172 -29.77 -11.65 3.28
CA GLY A 172 -28.67 -10.77 2.90
C GLY A 172 -28.82 -9.39 3.52
N VAL A 173 -27.74 -8.84 4.06
CA VAL A 173 -27.72 -7.46 4.58
C VAL A 173 -27.13 -6.58 3.49
N ALA A 174 -27.85 -5.54 3.10
CA ALA A 174 -27.36 -4.57 2.14
C ALA A 174 -26.54 -3.49 2.87
N TYR A 175 -25.42 -3.12 2.28
CA TYR A 175 -24.55 -2.03 2.73
C TYR A 175 -24.55 -0.91 1.69
N LEU A 176 -24.72 0.31 2.16
CA LEU A 176 -24.56 1.50 1.34
C LEU A 176 -23.25 2.21 1.70
N LEU A 177 -22.60 2.74 0.71
CA LEU A 177 -21.49 3.62 0.92
C LEU A 177 -21.94 4.86 1.69
N ALA A 178 -21.30 5.16 2.80
CA ALA A 178 -21.46 6.40 3.50
C ALA A 178 -20.65 7.52 2.82
N SER A 179 -20.99 8.77 3.07
CA SER A 179 -20.32 9.95 2.52
C SER A 179 -18.87 10.13 2.97
N ASP A 180 -18.47 9.41 4.02
CA ASP A 180 -17.08 9.36 4.53
C ASP A 180 -16.23 8.25 3.88
N GLY A 181 -16.78 7.53 2.90
CA GLY A 181 -16.10 6.42 2.20
C GLY A 181 -16.24 5.06 2.89
N GLY A 182 -16.88 5.00 4.07
CA GLY A 182 -17.22 3.77 4.76
C GLY A 182 -18.52 3.14 4.26
N TYR A 183 -18.86 1.99 4.84
CA TYR A 183 -20.13 1.30 4.58
C TYR A 183 -20.99 1.34 5.83
N SER A 184 -22.26 1.67 5.68
CA SER A 184 -23.27 1.56 6.73
C SER A 184 -24.28 0.49 6.36
N GLU A 185 -24.72 -0.27 7.36
CA GLU A 185 -25.79 -1.22 7.19
C GLU A 185 -27.05 -0.49 6.72
N TYR A 186 -27.57 -0.93 5.58
CA TYR A 186 -28.86 -0.49 5.08
C TYR A 186 -29.90 -1.49 5.58
N ALA A 187 -30.87 -1.02 6.38
CA ALA A 187 -31.98 -1.88 6.78
C ALA A 187 -32.68 -2.38 5.52
N ALA A 188 -32.49 -3.66 5.20
CA ALA A 188 -33.13 -4.30 4.07
C ALA A 188 -34.65 -4.08 4.21
N GLN A 189 -35.24 -3.35 3.27
CA GLN A 189 -36.67 -3.45 3.07
C GLN A 189 -36.89 -4.85 2.53
N GLU A 190 -37.65 -5.65 3.28
CA GLU A 190 -38.15 -6.94 2.78
C GLU A 190 -38.82 -6.67 1.41
N LEU A 191 -38.25 -7.27 0.38
CA LEU A 191 -38.82 -7.28 -0.96
C LEU A 191 -39.93 -8.33 -1.01
#